data_6750b2fe6eaf0aca3cf72179d004c1fc
#
_entry.id   6750b2fe6eaf0aca3cf72179d004c1fc
#
_cell.length_a   1.000
_cell.length_b   1.000
_cell.length_c   1.000
_cell.angle_alpha   90.00
_cell.angle_beta   90.00
_cell.angle_gamma   90.00
#
_symmetry.space_group_name_H-M   'P 1'
#
loop_
_entity.id
_entity.type
_entity.pdbx_description
1 polymer ?
#
loop_
_entity_poly.entity_id
_entity_poly.type
_entity_poly.pdbx_seq_one_letter_code
_entity_poly.pdbx_strand_id
1 'polypeptide(L)' 'MEVMQLSGDKIRTLRRKRGWSQEQLGAMVGFSQSKISKIECGDWDSLSDLRLIARALGVKLKDLIDDEPTVESHR' A
#
# COMPACT_ATOMS: atom_id res chain seq x y z
N MET A 1 -13.95 4.35 13.42
CA MET A 1 -13.55 4.25 13.17
C MET A 1 -12.96 3.87 12.58
N GLU A 2 -12.49 3.71 12.23
CA GLU A 2 -11.91 3.39 11.76
C GLU A 2 -11.26 3.08 11.25
N VAL A 3 -10.77 2.85 10.82
CA VAL A 3 -10.12 2.53 10.44
C VAL A 3 -9.44 1.97 9.85
N MET A 4 -8.97 1.41 9.35
CA MET A 4 -8.22 0.77 9.02
C MET A 4 -7.80 0.60 7.79
N GLN A 5 -7.70 0.47 6.87
CA GLN A 5 -7.30 0.43 5.74
C GLN A 5 -6.32 1.27 5.43
N LEU A 6 -5.56 1.39 6.02
CA LEU A 6 -4.64 2.24 5.90
C LEU A 6 -3.58 1.99 5.02
N SER A 7 -3.20 0.72 4.77
CA SER A 7 -2.13 0.37 3.85
C SER A 7 -2.42 0.90 2.48
N GLY A 8 -3.65 0.84 2.05
CA GLY A 8 -4.03 1.33 0.76
C GLY A 8 -3.81 2.82 0.61
N ASP A 9 -4.17 3.57 1.64
CA ASP A 9 -3.96 5.00 1.62
C ASP A 9 -2.49 5.37 1.58
N LYS A 10 -1.66 4.62 2.29
CA LYS A 10 -0.24 4.90 2.28
C LYS A 10 0.36 4.63 0.92
N ILE A 11 -0.05 3.55 0.29
CA ILE A 11 0.43 3.23 -1.04
C ILE A 11 0.07 4.36 -2.00
N ARG A 12 -1.17 4.82 -1.95
CA ARG A 12 -1.62 5.89 -2.83
C ARG A 12 -0.83 7.17 -2.59
N THR A 13 -0.64 7.52 -1.33
CA THR A 13 0.09 8.74 -0.97
C THR A 13 1.53 8.67 -1.47
N LEU A 14 2.20 7.56 -1.24
CA LEU A 14 3.59 7.40 -1.66
C LEU A 14 3.70 7.41 -3.18
N ARG A 15 2.76 6.74 -3.85
CA ARG A 15 2.73 6.72 -5.30
C ARG A 15 2.59 8.13 -5.87
N ARG A 16 1.67 8.90 -5.32
CA ARG A 16 1.42 10.25 -5.80
C ARG A 16 2.60 11.18 -5.55
N LYS A 17 3.28 10.97 -4.43
CA LYS A 17 4.46 11.77 -4.14
C LYS A 17 5.53 11.59 -5.21
N ARG A 18 5.56 10.42 -5.84
CA ARG A 18 6.53 10.15 -6.88
C ARG A 18 6.03 10.52 -8.26
N GLY A 19 4.79 11.02 -8.33
CA GLY A 19 4.21 11.40 -9.61
C GLY A 19 3.84 10.21 -10.47
N TRP A 20 3.61 9.05 -9.87
CA TRP A 20 3.28 7.85 -10.62
C TRP A 20 1.78 7.61 -10.69
N SER A 21 1.33 7.10 -11.84
CA SER A 21 -0.05 6.67 -11.96
C SER A 21 -0.16 5.24 -11.43
N GLN A 22 -1.39 4.76 -11.28
CA GLN A 22 -1.59 3.37 -10.87
C GLN A 22 -1.00 2.43 -11.91
N GLU A 23 -1.12 2.79 -13.19
CA GLU A 23 -0.56 1.98 -14.25
C GLU A 23 0.96 1.92 -14.15
N GLN A 24 1.58 3.04 -13.84
CA GLN A 24 3.03 3.07 -13.73
C GLN A 24 3.52 2.21 -12.57
N LEU A 25 2.87 2.32 -11.43
CA LEU A 25 3.25 1.48 -10.30
C LEU A 25 3.01 0.02 -10.64
N GLY A 26 1.88 -0.29 -11.28
CA GLY A 26 1.59 -1.67 -11.67
C GLY A 26 2.67 -2.22 -12.58
N ALA A 27 3.12 -1.43 -13.54
CA ALA A 27 4.14 -1.89 -14.47
C ALA A 27 5.44 -2.23 -13.75
N MET A 28 5.74 -1.52 -12.68
CA MET A 28 6.96 -1.77 -11.92
C MET A 28 6.93 -3.09 -11.18
N VAL A 29 5.75 -3.52 -10.74
CA VAL A 29 5.62 -4.73 -9.94
C VAL A 29 4.96 -5.88 -10.69
N GLY A 30 4.57 -5.64 -11.94
CA GLY A 30 3.94 -6.70 -12.73
C GLY A 30 2.45 -6.87 -12.45
N PHE A 31 1.77 -5.82 -12.00
CA PHE A 31 0.35 -5.88 -11.69
C PHE A 31 -0.43 -4.99 -12.65
N SER A 32 -1.69 -5.36 -12.89
CA SER A 32 -2.56 -4.52 -13.70
C SER A 32 -2.98 -3.29 -12.90
N GLN A 33 -3.47 -2.28 -13.60
CA GLN A 33 -3.99 -1.10 -12.94
C GLN A 33 -5.15 -1.47 -12.01
N SER A 34 -6.01 -2.38 -12.46
CA SER A 34 -7.14 -2.82 -11.63
C SER A 34 -6.67 -3.40 -10.31
N LYS A 35 -5.61 -4.19 -10.36
CA LYS A 35 -5.09 -4.79 -9.15
C LYS A 35 -4.53 -3.74 -8.21
N ILE A 36 -3.80 -2.77 -8.74
CA ILE A 36 -3.27 -1.67 -7.92
C ILE A 36 -4.42 -0.90 -7.31
N SER A 37 -5.46 -0.63 -8.10
CA SER A 37 -6.62 0.11 -7.60
C SER A 37 -7.28 -0.61 -6.43
N LYS A 38 -7.44 -1.91 -6.54
CA LYS A 38 -8.03 -2.71 -5.47
C LYS A 38 -7.17 -2.66 -4.21
N ILE A 39 -5.87 -2.78 -4.40
CA ILE A 39 -4.96 -2.76 -3.27
C ILE A 39 -5.02 -1.40 -2.57
N GLU A 40 -5.11 -0.33 -3.34
CA GLU A 40 -5.20 1.01 -2.76
C GLU A 40 -6.52 1.23 -2.03
N CYS A 41 -7.52 0.43 -2.35
CA CYS A 41 -8.79 0.49 -1.63
C CYS A 41 -8.81 -0.42 -0.40
N GLY A 42 -7.70 -1.08 -0.12
CA GLY A 42 -7.62 -1.97 1.02
C GLY A 42 -7.98 -3.41 0.70
N ASP A 43 -8.26 -3.68 -0.57
CA ASP A 43 -8.67 -5.02 -0.99
C ASP A 43 -7.44 -5.80 -1.46
N TRP A 44 -6.66 -6.27 -0.52
CA TRP A 44 -5.49 -7.07 -0.83
C TRP A 44 -5.50 -8.32 0.06
N ASP A 45 -4.94 -9.40 -0.44
CA ASP A 45 -4.95 -10.65 0.29
C ASP A 45 -3.58 -11.33 0.31
N SER A 46 -2.55 -10.63 -0.14
CA SER A 46 -1.23 -11.23 -0.21
C SER A 46 -0.17 -10.26 0.27
N LEU A 47 0.56 -10.67 1.31
CA LEU A 47 1.66 -9.86 1.79
C LEU A 47 2.79 -9.81 0.77
N SER A 48 2.90 -10.85 -0.06
CA SER A 48 3.92 -10.85 -1.11
C SER A 48 3.68 -9.69 -2.07
N ASP A 49 2.43 -9.44 -2.41
CA ASP A 49 2.08 -8.34 -3.30
C ASP A 49 2.46 -7.01 -2.67
N LEU A 50 2.14 -6.84 -1.39
CA LEU A 50 2.49 -5.61 -0.70
C LEU A 50 3.99 -5.43 -0.60
N ARG A 51 4.71 -6.53 -0.44
CA ARG A 51 6.17 -6.46 -0.35
C ARG A 51 6.77 -5.96 -1.65
N LEU A 52 6.24 -6.43 -2.77
CA LEU A 52 6.71 -5.95 -4.06
C LEU A 52 6.45 -4.46 -4.23
N ILE A 53 5.28 -4.03 -3.81
CA ILE A 53 4.92 -2.62 -3.90
C ILE A 53 5.81 -1.79 -2.99
N ALA A 54 6.09 -2.29 -1.79
CA ALA A 54 6.96 -1.57 -0.87
C ALA A 54 8.34 -1.38 -1.47
N ARG A 55 8.85 -2.41 -2.12
CA ARG A 55 10.16 -2.32 -2.75
C ARG A 55 10.17 -1.30 -3.87
N ALA A 56 9.13 -1.28 -4.67
CA ALA A 56 9.02 -0.30 -5.76
C ALA A 56 8.96 1.12 -5.23
N LEU A 57 8.30 1.29 -4.08
CA LEU A 57 8.17 2.60 -3.47
C LEU A 57 9.37 2.99 -2.62
N GLY A 58 10.26 2.04 -2.37
CA GLY A 58 11.46 2.32 -1.59
C GLY A 58 11.21 2.43 -0.09
N VAL A 59 10.18 1.74 0.40
CA VAL A 59 9.85 1.77 1.82
C VAL A 59 9.79 0.33 2.33
N LYS A 60 9.67 0.19 3.63
CA LYS A 60 9.57 -1.12 4.24
C LYS A 60 8.12 -1.58 4.24
N LEU A 61 7.94 -2.89 4.21
CA LEU A 61 6.59 -3.44 4.22
C LEU A 61 5.80 -2.93 5.42
N LYS A 62 6.40 -2.85 6.57
CA LYS A 62 5.69 -2.39 7.76
C LYS A 62 5.22 -0.95 7.62
N ASP A 63 5.87 -0.16 6.77
CA ASP A 63 5.43 1.20 6.55
C ASP A 63 4.10 1.26 5.81
N LEU A 64 3.79 0.20 5.10
CA LEU A 64 2.53 0.13 4.36
C LEU A 64 1.38 -0.40 5.19
N ILE A 65 1.69 -1.28 6.14
CA ILE A 65 0.63 -1.91 6.91
C ILE A 65 0.63 -1.52 8.36
N ASP A 66 1.13 -0.36 8.69
CA ASP A 66 1.18 -0.01 10.05
C ASP A 66 -0.17 0.27 10.56
N ASP A 67 -0.48 -0.01 11.53
CA ASP A 67 -1.72 0.14 12.03
C ASP A 67 -1.70 0.46 13.42
N GLU A 68 -1.25 0.63 13.62
CA GLU A 68 -1.31 0.82 14.61
C GLU A 68 -1.56 1.28 15.39
N PRO A 69 -1.71 1.41 15.67
CA PRO A 69 -1.95 1.75 16.40
C PRO A 69 -2.16 1.64 17.36
N THR A 70 -2.07 1.46 17.16
CA THR A 70 -2.34 1.29 17.84
C THR A 70 -2.31 1.15 18.85
N VAL A 71 -2.13 0.97 18.86
CA VAL A 71 -2.22 0.66 19.63
C VAL A 71 -2.13 0.71 20.55
N GLU A 72 -2.06 0.56 20.33
CA GLU A 72 -2.11 0.53 21.12
C GLU A 72 -2.02 0.72 21.98
N SER A 73 -1.87 0.87 21.85
CA SER A 73 -1.85 1.06 22.54
C SER A 73 -1.97 1.03 23.52
N HIS A 74 -1.99 0.84 23.59
CA HIS A 74 -2.26 0.68 24.42
C HIS A 74 -2.03 0.51 25.36
N ARG A 75 -1.79 0.35 25.47
CA ARG A 75 -1.55 -0.02 26.20
C ARG A 75 -1.43 0.14 26.79
#